data_66c675b38ce060b768c5569f2e4b3278
#
_entry.id   66c675b38ce060b768c5569f2e4b3278
#
_cell.length_a   1.000
_cell.length_b   1.000
_cell.length_c   1.000
_cell.angle_alpha   90.00
_cell.angle_beta   90.00
_cell.angle_gamma   90.00
#
_symmetry.space_group_name_H-M   'P 1'
#
loop_
_entity.id
_entity.type
_entity.pdbx_description
1 polymer ?
#
loop_
_entity_poly.entity_id
_entity_poly.type
_entity_poly.pdbx_seq_one_letter_code
_entity_poly.pdbx_strand_id
1 'polypeptide(L)'
;MNSRNQLIEFAEKHQIPILKDKRGEAPFSTDANLLHTSSEGKVLEDPWIEAPEYVYSRTKSINDSKDSPDEIIISFEKGDPIAINEIKYKPHELLTNLNKYGYENGIGREDIVENRFVGMKSRGVYETPGGTILAKAHRAIESITLDRGEAHLKDEIMPKYAETIYNGLWFSSERKAMQQMIDSTQKSVTGDVKLKLFKGN
;
A
#
# COMPACT_ATOMS: atom_id res chain seq x y z
N MET A 1 -3.32 20.93 -25.51
CA MET A 1 -2.90 21.18 -24.12
C MET A 1 -1.70 20.29 -23.84
N ASN A 2 -0.53 20.90 -23.68
CA ASN A 2 0.73 20.16 -23.61
C ASN A 2 1.44 20.31 -22.24
N SER A 3 0.82 21.01 -21.28
CA SER A 3 1.38 21.19 -19.95
C SER A 3 0.30 21.17 -18.86
N ARG A 4 0.72 20.86 -17.62
CA ARG A 4 -0.15 20.86 -16.45
C ARG A 4 -0.76 22.26 -16.20
N ASN A 5 0.01 23.32 -16.42
CA ASN A 5 -0.49 24.68 -16.26
C ASN A 5 -1.64 24.98 -17.23
N GLN A 6 -1.52 24.58 -18.50
CA GLN A 6 -2.62 24.75 -19.47
C GLN A 6 -3.87 23.94 -19.11
N LEU A 7 -3.71 22.76 -18.46
CA LEU A 7 -4.83 21.98 -17.96
C LEU A 7 -5.52 22.67 -16.78
N ILE A 8 -4.75 23.32 -15.89
CA ILE A 8 -5.29 24.10 -14.76
C ILE A 8 -6.05 25.31 -15.28
N GLU A 9 -5.48 26.09 -16.19
CA GLU A 9 -6.13 27.24 -16.84
C GLU A 9 -7.44 26.83 -17.55
N PHE A 10 -7.42 25.68 -18.23
CA PHE A 10 -8.64 25.11 -18.84
C PHE A 10 -9.69 24.77 -17.80
N ALA A 11 -9.31 24.10 -16.71
CA ALA A 11 -10.22 23.75 -15.63
C ALA A 11 -10.84 25.00 -14.98
N GLU A 12 -10.03 26.01 -14.71
CA GLU A 12 -10.50 27.30 -14.16
C GLU A 12 -11.48 27.99 -15.11
N LYS A 13 -11.14 28.08 -16.40
CA LYS A 13 -11.99 28.68 -17.43
C LYS A 13 -13.36 27.98 -17.55
N HIS A 14 -13.40 26.68 -17.36
CA HIS A 14 -14.61 25.86 -17.47
C HIS A 14 -15.26 25.54 -16.13
N GLN A 15 -14.80 26.17 -15.05
CA GLN A 15 -15.31 25.95 -13.68
C GLN A 15 -15.28 24.47 -13.23
N ILE A 16 -14.30 23.72 -13.73
CA ILE A 16 -14.07 22.35 -13.30
C ILE A 16 -13.36 22.41 -11.93
N PRO A 17 -13.94 21.84 -10.86
CA PRO A 17 -13.32 21.88 -9.55
C PRO A 17 -12.01 21.10 -9.54
N ILE A 18 -10.93 21.75 -9.10
CA ILE A 18 -9.62 21.13 -8.87
C ILE A 18 -9.21 21.33 -7.41
N LEU A 19 -8.63 20.30 -6.82
CA LEU A 19 -8.02 20.42 -5.51
C LEU A 19 -6.71 21.18 -5.65
N LYS A 20 -6.58 22.26 -4.88
CA LYS A 20 -5.31 22.99 -4.71
C LYS A 20 -4.66 22.50 -3.42
N ASP A 21 -3.34 22.41 -3.41
CA ASP A 21 -2.65 22.16 -2.15
C ASP A 21 -2.80 23.37 -1.20
N LYS A 22 -2.33 23.22 0.05
CA LYS A 22 -2.44 24.25 1.08
C LYS A 22 -1.76 25.59 0.73
N ARG A 23 -0.92 25.62 -0.31
CA ARG A 23 -0.23 26.81 -0.81
C ARG A 23 -0.91 27.43 -2.02
N GLY A 24 -2.03 26.87 -2.48
CA GLY A 24 -2.72 27.32 -3.69
C GLY A 24 -2.05 26.91 -4.99
N GLU A 25 -1.02 26.10 -4.93
CA GLU A 25 -0.34 25.53 -6.11
C GLU A 25 -1.11 24.31 -6.65
N ALA A 26 -0.77 23.87 -7.86
CA ALA A 26 -1.26 22.61 -8.39
C ALA A 26 -0.89 21.46 -7.44
N PRO A 27 -1.77 20.49 -7.20
CA PRO A 27 -1.49 19.36 -6.33
C PRO A 27 -0.33 18.51 -6.88
N PHE A 28 0.28 17.66 -6.03
CA PHE A 28 1.16 16.60 -6.47
C PHE A 28 0.46 15.70 -7.50
N SER A 29 1.22 14.96 -8.29
CA SER A 29 0.65 13.84 -9.04
C SER A 29 0.32 12.77 -8.02
N THR A 30 -0.97 12.51 -7.81
CA THR A 30 -1.43 11.60 -6.76
C THR A 30 -2.37 10.56 -7.36
N ASP A 31 -2.01 9.29 -7.19
CA ASP A 31 -2.86 8.15 -7.48
C ASP A 31 -3.34 7.53 -6.17
N ALA A 32 -4.63 7.24 -6.08
CA ALA A 32 -5.24 6.74 -4.85
C ALA A 32 -6.27 5.66 -5.11
N ASN A 33 -6.20 4.61 -4.30
CA ASN A 33 -7.22 3.56 -4.23
C ASN A 33 -7.41 3.10 -2.77
N LEU A 34 -8.18 2.05 -2.52
CA LEU A 34 -8.43 1.56 -1.17
C LEU A 34 -7.15 1.06 -0.46
N LEU A 35 -6.23 0.45 -1.22
CA LEU A 35 -5.00 -0.13 -0.68
C LEU A 35 -3.96 0.94 -0.35
N HIS A 36 -3.66 1.83 -1.30
CA HIS A 36 -2.57 2.78 -1.15
C HIS A 36 -2.85 4.14 -1.80
N THR A 37 -2.03 5.11 -1.45
CA THR A 37 -1.88 6.40 -2.14
C THR A 37 -0.41 6.59 -2.49
N SER A 38 -0.15 7.07 -3.70
CA SER A 38 1.18 7.49 -4.13
C SER A 38 1.18 8.96 -4.50
N SER A 39 2.25 9.67 -4.15
CA SER A 39 2.45 11.07 -4.51
C SER A 39 3.83 11.26 -5.13
N GLU A 40 3.90 11.99 -6.24
CA GLU A 40 5.14 12.29 -6.96
C GLU A 40 5.15 13.70 -7.54
N GLY A 41 6.34 14.17 -7.94
CA GLY A 41 6.55 15.46 -8.57
C GLY A 41 6.88 16.60 -7.60
N LYS A 42 7.03 17.81 -8.11
CA LYS A 42 7.39 19.04 -7.37
C LYS A 42 8.66 18.84 -6.54
N VAL A 43 8.59 19.23 -5.24
CA VAL A 43 9.71 19.10 -4.28
C VAL A 43 10.19 17.65 -4.11
N LEU A 44 9.34 16.68 -4.40
CA LEU A 44 9.71 15.26 -4.31
C LEU A 44 10.67 14.80 -5.43
N GLU A 45 10.86 15.59 -6.48
CA GLU A 45 11.83 15.28 -7.53
C GLU A 45 13.29 15.38 -7.03
N ASP A 46 13.53 16.15 -5.96
CA ASP A 46 14.83 16.22 -5.31
C ASP A 46 14.88 15.19 -4.15
N PRO A 47 15.64 14.08 -4.31
CA PRO A 47 15.71 13.03 -3.29
C PRO A 47 16.45 13.47 -2.02
N TRP A 48 17.12 14.63 -2.01
CA TRP A 48 17.78 15.18 -0.84
C TRP A 48 16.83 15.91 0.11
N ILE A 49 15.66 16.34 -0.40
CA ILE A 49 14.67 17.06 0.38
C ILE A 49 13.70 16.07 1.01
N GLU A 50 13.54 16.13 2.34
CA GLU A 50 12.52 15.35 3.05
C GLU A 50 11.12 15.64 2.52
N ALA A 51 10.31 14.59 2.38
CA ALA A 51 8.91 14.75 1.95
C ALA A 51 8.14 15.58 2.99
N PRO A 52 7.57 16.75 2.61
CA PRO A 52 6.84 17.59 3.55
C PRO A 52 5.61 16.88 4.11
N GLU A 53 5.28 17.12 5.38
CA GLU A 53 4.16 16.47 6.07
C GLU A 53 2.82 16.61 5.33
N TYR A 54 2.61 17.74 4.61
CA TYR A 54 1.37 17.97 3.85
C TYR A 54 1.19 17.05 2.62
N VAL A 55 2.20 16.26 2.24
CA VAL A 55 2.10 15.25 1.17
C VAL A 55 1.28 14.07 1.66
N TYR A 56 1.39 13.75 2.94
CA TYR A 56 0.71 12.61 3.55
C TYR A 56 -0.75 12.91 3.85
N SER A 57 -1.64 12.02 3.43
CA SER A 57 -3.09 12.16 3.54
C SER A 57 -3.78 11.01 4.26
N ARG A 58 -3.10 9.86 4.40
CA ARG A 58 -3.66 8.62 4.93
C ARG A 58 -3.02 8.13 6.21
N THR A 59 -2.02 8.85 6.71
CA THR A 59 -1.30 8.50 7.93
C THR A 59 -1.02 9.75 8.74
N LYS A 60 -1.10 9.67 10.04
CA LYS A 60 -0.60 10.70 10.95
C LYS A 60 0.93 10.68 10.96
N SER A 61 1.54 11.83 11.27
CA SER A 61 2.95 11.85 11.63
C SER A 61 3.20 11.01 12.89
N ILE A 62 4.44 10.60 13.11
CA ILE A 62 4.83 9.88 14.33
C ILE A 62 4.51 10.73 15.58
N ASN A 63 4.71 12.06 15.48
CA ASN A 63 4.47 12.98 16.57
C ASN A 63 2.96 13.13 16.89
N ASP A 64 2.10 13.06 15.88
CA ASP A 64 0.64 13.19 16.02
C ASP A 64 -0.06 11.84 16.25
N SER A 65 0.70 10.74 16.16
CA SER A 65 0.19 9.40 16.40
C SER A 65 -0.09 9.16 17.88
N LYS A 66 -0.94 8.17 18.17
CA LYS A 66 -1.30 7.79 19.54
C LYS A 66 -0.07 7.52 20.42
N ASP A 67 -0.14 7.93 21.68
CA ASP A 67 0.87 7.65 22.70
C ASP A 67 0.66 6.28 23.39
N SER A 68 -0.41 5.58 23.05
CA SER A 68 -0.69 4.22 23.52
C SER A 68 -0.79 3.26 22.32
N PRO A 69 -0.23 2.05 22.41
CA PRO A 69 -0.33 1.07 21.35
C PRO A 69 -1.76 0.54 21.19
N ASP A 70 -2.12 0.17 19.96
CA ASP A 70 -3.27 -0.70 19.70
C ASP A 70 -2.81 -2.16 19.61
N GLU A 71 -3.51 -3.07 20.26
CA GLU A 71 -3.33 -4.52 20.08
C GLU A 71 -4.51 -5.04 19.27
N ILE A 72 -4.21 -5.73 18.16
CA ILE A 72 -5.22 -6.34 17.31
C ILE A 72 -4.88 -7.80 17.02
N ILE A 73 -5.90 -8.59 16.76
CA ILE A 73 -5.77 -9.98 16.27
C ILE A 73 -6.38 -10.03 14.87
N ILE A 74 -5.62 -10.53 13.90
CA ILE A 74 -6.13 -10.80 12.55
C ILE A 74 -6.22 -12.30 12.36
N SER A 75 -7.42 -12.80 12.04
CA SER A 75 -7.66 -14.21 11.75
C SER A 75 -7.57 -14.47 10.26
N PHE A 76 -6.86 -15.54 9.89
CA PHE A 76 -6.68 -16.00 8.52
C PHE A 76 -7.31 -17.37 8.32
N GLU A 77 -7.91 -17.59 7.15
CA GLU A 77 -8.38 -18.89 6.67
C GLU A 77 -7.88 -19.11 5.25
N LYS A 78 -7.02 -20.11 5.06
CA LYS A 78 -6.41 -20.45 3.76
C LYS A 78 -5.75 -19.24 3.07
N GLY A 79 -5.04 -18.42 3.84
CA GLY A 79 -4.35 -17.21 3.38
C GLY A 79 -5.21 -15.95 3.36
N ASP A 80 -6.52 -16.05 3.38
CA ASP A 80 -7.41 -14.89 3.37
C ASP A 80 -7.61 -14.34 4.77
N PRO A 81 -7.47 -13.02 4.99
CA PRO A 81 -7.83 -12.38 6.25
C PRO A 81 -9.36 -12.29 6.35
N ILE A 82 -9.93 -12.88 7.39
CA ILE A 82 -11.40 -12.99 7.55
C ILE A 82 -11.96 -12.19 8.72
N ALA A 83 -11.15 -11.87 9.73
CA ALA A 83 -11.63 -11.16 10.92
C ALA A 83 -10.55 -10.27 11.53
N ILE A 84 -11.00 -9.25 12.26
CA ILE A 84 -10.19 -8.43 13.18
C ILE A 84 -10.85 -8.49 14.56
N ASN A 85 -10.09 -8.89 15.59
CA ASN A 85 -10.58 -9.04 16.95
C ASN A 85 -11.90 -9.86 17.02
N GLU A 86 -11.90 -11.04 16.37
CA GLU A 86 -13.03 -11.97 16.28
C GLU A 86 -14.24 -11.48 15.45
N ILE A 87 -14.24 -10.22 15.01
CA ILE A 87 -15.32 -9.66 14.17
C ILE A 87 -15.01 -9.95 12.72
N LYS A 88 -15.88 -10.68 12.04
CA LYS A 88 -15.78 -10.99 10.61
C LYS A 88 -16.15 -9.78 9.75
N TYR A 89 -15.40 -9.57 8.69
CA TYR A 89 -15.60 -8.48 7.73
C TYR A 89 -15.57 -8.99 6.30
N LYS A 90 -16.23 -8.26 5.40
CA LYS A 90 -15.96 -8.38 3.97
C LYS A 90 -14.55 -7.84 3.67
N PRO A 91 -13.87 -8.31 2.60
CA PRO A 91 -12.49 -7.93 2.32
C PRO A 91 -12.22 -6.41 2.30
N HIS A 92 -13.10 -5.62 1.66
CA HIS A 92 -12.97 -4.17 1.61
C HIS A 92 -13.21 -3.49 2.96
N GLU A 93 -14.13 -4.00 3.78
CA GLU A 93 -14.40 -3.50 5.12
C GLU A 93 -13.22 -3.78 6.06
N LEU A 94 -12.64 -4.98 5.96
CA LEU A 94 -11.46 -5.37 6.71
C LEU A 94 -10.29 -4.42 6.41
N LEU A 95 -9.98 -4.21 5.13
CA LEU A 95 -8.92 -3.28 4.73
C LEU A 95 -9.22 -1.84 5.16
N THR A 96 -10.48 -1.39 5.07
CA THR A 96 -10.90 -0.07 5.54
C THR A 96 -10.65 0.11 7.04
N ASN A 97 -10.94 -0.92 7.84
CA ASN A 97 -10.69 -0.86 9.29
C ASN A 97 -9.19 -0.87 9.60
N LEU A 98 -8.40 -1.70 8.91
CA LEU A 98 -6.95 -1.69 9.06
C LEU A 98 -6.31 -0.36 8.62
N ASN A 99 -6.85 0.30 7.59
CA ASN A 99 -6.43 1.66 7.21
C ASN A 99 -6.64 2.67 8.35
N LYS A 100 -7.73 2.54 9.14
CA LYS A 100 -7.95 3.40 10.32
C LYS A 100 -6.91 3.13 11.41
N TYR A 101 -6.63 1.86 11.72
CA TYR A 101 -5.57 1.50 12.67
C TYR A 101 -4.21 2.04 12.21
N GLY A 102 -3.86 1.86 10.93
CA GLY A 102 -2.61 2.37 10.37
C GLY A 102 -2.53 3.89 10.40
N TYR A 103 -3.62 4.60 10.06
CA TYR A 103 -3.71 6.05 10.16
C TYR A 103 -3.41 6.56 11.57
N GLU A 104 -4.11 6.02 12.59
CA GLU A 104 -3.97 6.45 13.99
C GLU A 104 -2.58 6.17 14.58
N ASN A 105 -1.90 5.14 14.08
CA ASN A 105 -0.59 4.73 14.55
C ASN A 105 0.57 5.20 13.65
N GLY A 106 0.30 5.97 12.59
CA GLY A 106 1.31 6.47 11.67
C GLY A 106 2.01 5.40 10.84
N ILE A 107 1.34 4.26 10.58
CA ILE A 107 1.91 3.10 9.91
C ILE A 107 1.70 3.19 8.39
N GLY A 108 2.72 2.79 7.62
CA GLY A 108 2.59 2.53 6.19
C GLY A 108 3.12 3.62 5.27
N ARG A 109 4.00 4.49 5.75
CA ARG A 109 4.73 5.47 4.92
C ARG A 109 5.98 4.83 4.33
N GLU A 110 6.19 5.08 3.04
CA GLU A 110 7.41 4.71 2.32
C GLU A 110 7.82 5.87 1.39
N ASP A 111 9.08 6.26 1.45
CA ASP A 111 9.70 7.27 0.60
C ASP A 111 10.85 6.60 -0.15
N ILE A 112 10.64 6.27 -1.42
CA ILE A 112 11.56 5.44 -2.19
C ILE A 112 11.88 6.03 -3.55
N VAL A 113 13.09 5.76 -4.02
CA VAL A 113 13.49 5.96 -5.42
C VAL A 113 13.46 4.62 -6.14
N GLU A 114 12.53 4.46 -7.04
CA GLU A 114 12.30 3.24 -7.80
C GLU A 114 12.80 3.32 -9.24
N ASN A 115 12.94 2.17 -9.89
CA ASN A 115 13.18 2.08 -11.32
C ASN A 115 11.85 1.95 -12.05
N ARG A 116 11.52 2.91 -12.92
CA ARG A 116 10.41 2.70 -13.86
C ARG A 116 10.80 1.65 -14.90
N PHE A 117 9.82 0.96 -15.44
CA PHE A 117 10.02 -0.08 -16.46
C PHE A 117 10.86 0.40 -17.66
N VAL A 118 10.74 1.67 -18.01
CA VAL A 118 11.54 2.30 -19.07
C VAL A 118 12.97 2.67 -18.66
N GLY A 119 13.43 2.26 -17.48
CA GLY A 119 14.79 2.48 -16.98
C GLY A 119 15.03 3.83 -16.30
N MET A 120 14.02 4.68 -16.16
CA MET A 120 14.14 5.95 -15.44
C MET A 120 14.02 5.74 -13.95
N LYS A 121 14.79 6.51 -13.15
CA LYS A 121 14.57 6.65 -11.71
C LYS A 121 13.41 7.60 -11.47
N SER A 122 12.57 7.27 -10.49
CA SER A 122 11.47 8.13 -10.03
C SER A 122 11.33 8.00 -8.53
N ARG A 123 11.25 9.11 -7.82
CA ARG A 123 10.91 9.12 -6.38
C ARG A 123 9.40 9.16 -6.23
N GLY A 124 8.88 8.26 -5.43
CA GLY A 124 7.50 8.24 -5.00
C GLY A 124 7.38 8.18 -3.49
N VAL A 125 6.41 8.88 -2.95
CA VAL A 125 6.01 8.79 -1.55
C VAL A 125 4.70 8.04 -1.48
N TYR A 126 4.70 6.95 -0.73
CA TYR A 126 3.59 6.00 -0.65
C TYR A 126 3.00 5.95 0.75
N GLU A 127 1.71 5.74 0.82
CA GLU A 127 0.99 5.48 2.06
C GLU A 127 0.12 4.24 1.89
N THR A 128 0.45 3.17 2.63
CA THR A 128 -0.24 1.87 2.54
C THR A 128 -0.58 1.36 3.95
N PRO A 129 -1.38 2.09 4.74
CA PRO A 129 -1.54 1.80 6.16
C PRO A 129 -2.06 0.39 6.46
N GLY A 130 -3.22 0.03 5.98
CA GLY A 130 -3.81 -1.29 6.20
C GLY A 130 -3.07 -2.40 5.45
N GLY A 131 -2.54 -2.10 4.25
CA GLY A 131 -1.77 -3.06 3.48
C GLY A 131 -0.46 -3.45 4.18
N THR A 132 0.22 -2.51 4.82
CA THR A 132 1.44 -2.77 5.61
C THR A 132 1.15 -3.67 6.80
N ILE A 133 0.05 -3.41 7.53
CA ILE A 133 -0.40 -4.25 8.64
C ILE A 133 -0.71 -5.68 8.14
N LEU A 134 -1.47 -5.81 7.04
CA LEU A 134 -1.81 -7.11 6.45
C LEU A 134 -0.57 -7.88 5.97
N ALA A 135 0.35 -7.22 5.28
CA ALA A 135 1.56 -7.86 4.78
C ALA A 135 2.42 -8.41 5.93
N LYS A 136 2.56 -7.67 7.02
CA LYS A 136 3.25 -8.12 8.24
C LYS A 136 2.54 -9.32 8.88
N ALA A 137 1.22 -9.24 9.06
CA ALA A 137 0.44 -10.32 9.65
C ALA A 137 0.47 -11.59 8.79
N HIS A 138 0.26 -11.44 7.48
CA HIS A 138 0.27 -12.56 6.56
C HIS A 138 1.65 -13.26 6.51
N ARG A 139 2.73 -12.48 6.47
CA ARG A 139 4.10 -13.03 6.53
C ARG A 139 4.36 -13.76 7.86
N ALA A 140 3.81 -13.27 8.96
CA ALA A 140 3.94 -13.92 10.27
C ALA A 140 3.23 -15.27 10.31
N ILE A 141 2.01 -15.40 9.81
CA ILE A 141 1.31 -16.69 9.77
C ILE A 141 1.96 -17.65 8.77
N GLU A 142 2.42 -17.17 7.61
CA GLU A 142 3.16 -17.99 6.65
C GLU A 142 4.44 -18.58 7.25
N SER A 143 5.13 -17.84 8.09
CA SER A 143 6.41 -18.29 8.69
C SER A 143 6.27 -19.53 9.57
N ILE A 144 5.07 -19.85 10.05
CA ILE A 144 4.79 -21.00 10.89
C ILE A 144 3.95 -22.08 10.20
N THR A 145 3.37 -21.79 9.04
CA THR A 145 2.44 -22.68 8.34
C THR A 145 3.01 -23.24 7.03
N LEU A 146 3.93 -22.52 6.38
CA LEU A 146 4.60 -22.97 5.18
C LEU A 146 5.90 -23.70 5.53
N ASP A 147 6.22 -24.75 4.79
CA ASP A 147 7.56 -25.28 4.84
C ASP A 147 8.57 -24.35 4.13
N ARG A 148 9.86 -24.60 4.39
CA ARG A 148 10.95 -23.78 3.85
C ARG A 148 10.94 -23.72 2.32
N GLY A 149 10.69 -24.86 1.67
CA GLY A 149 10.70 -24.96 0.20
C GLY A 149 9.58 -24.16 -0.43
N GLU A 150 8.36 -24.26 0.10
CA GLU A 150 7.20 -23.48 -0.34
C GLU A 150 7.41 -21.98 -0.14
N ALA A 151 7.92 -21.59 1.03
CA ALA A 151 8.17 -20.18 1.34
C ALA A 151 9.18 -19.57 0.36
N HIS A 152 10.30 -20.25 0.11
CA HIS A 152 11.32 -19.77 -0.83
C HIS A 152 10.79 -19.72 -2.26
N LEU A 153 10.10 -20.76 -2.73
CA LEU A 153 9.52 -20.79 -4.08
C LEU A 153 8.53 -19.65 -4.29
N LYS A 154 7.69 -19.37 -3.30
CA LYS A 154 6.77 -18.24 -3.34
C LYS A 154 7.52 -16.90 -3.44
N ASP A 155 8.58 -16.71 -2.66
CA ASP A 155 9.39 -15.50 -2.70
C ASP A 155 10.11 -15.31 -4.04
N GLU A 156 10.60 -16.39 -4.66
CA GLU A 156 11.25 -16.35 -5.96
C GLU A 156 10.33 -15.91 -7.09
N ILE A 157 9.05 -16.29 -7.06
CA ILE A 157 8.11 -15.88 -8.13
C ILE A 157 7.49 -14.51 -7.91
N MET A 158 7.54 -13.93 -6.71
CA MET A 158 6.92 -12.64 -6.41
C MET A 158 7.35 -11.51 -7.36
N PRO A 159 8.66 -11.31 -7.65
CA PRO A 159 9.06 -10.26 -8.59
C PRO A 159 8.50 -10.49 -9.99
N LYS A 160 8.45 -11.74 -10.46
CA LYS A 160 7.90 -12.09 -11.77
C LYS A 160 6.39 -11.88 -11.83
N TYR A 161 5.69 -12.21 -10.75
CA TYR A 161 4.25 -11.93 -10.63
C TYR A 161 3.99 -10.42 -10.68
N ALA A 162 4.75 -9.63 -9.93
CA ALA A 162 4.64 -8.17 -9.91
C ALA A 162 4.92 -7.56 -11.31
N GLU A 163 5.97 -8.00 -12.01
CA GLU A 163 6.27 -7.59 -13.38
C GLU A 163 5.11 -7.89 -14.33
N THR A 164 4.52 -9.07 -14.23
CA THR A 164 3.38 -9.46 -15.06
C THR A 164 2.17 -8.56 -14.85
N ILE A 165 1.87 -8.18 -13.59
CA ILE A 165 0.81 -7.22 -13.25
C ILE A 165 1.16 -5.83 -13.81
N TYR A 166 2.38 -5.34 -13.58
CA TYR A 166 2.84 -4.04 -14.03
C TYR A 166 2.71 -3.87 -15.56
N ASN A 167 3.01 -4.94 -16.30
CA ASN A 167 2.90 -4.97 -17.76
C ASN A 167 1.47 -5.12 -18.29
N GLY A 168 0.45 -5.10 -17.41
CA GLY A 168 -0.96 -5.20 -17.77
C GLY A 168 -1.40 -6.60 -18.22
N LEU A 169 -0.63 -7.64 -17.91
CA LEU A 169 -0.87 -9.02 -18.33
C LEU A 169 -1.77 -9.80 -17.36
N TRP A 170 -2.75 -9.13 -16.76
CA TRP A 170 -3.68 -9.73 -15.78
C TRP A 170 -4.36 -11.01 -16.26
N PHE A 171 -4.76 -11.06 -17.53
CA PHE A 171 -5.49 -12.21 -18.10
C PHE A 171 -4.59 -13.26 -18.75
N SER A 172 -3.25 -13.10 -18.69
CA SER A 172 -2.31 -14.03 -19.30
C SER A 172 -2.34 -15.41 -18.63
N SER A 173 -1.96 -16.43 -19.39
CA SER A 173 -1.80 -17.80 -18.86
C SER A 173 -0.66 -17.88 -17.85
N GLU A 174 0.39 -17.12 -18.05
CA GLU A 174 1.54 -17.03 -17.13
C GLU A 174 1.10 -16.54 -15.74
N ARG A 175 0.37 -15.41 -15.67
CA ARG A 175 -0.17 -14.91 -14.41
C ARG A 175 -1.08 -15.94 -13.72
N LYS A 176 -1.95 -16.61 -14.49
CA LYS A 176 -2.85 -17.63 -13.95
C LYS A 176 -2.11 -18.84 -13.38
N ALA A 177 -1.03 -19.29 -14.04
CA ALA A 177 -0.20 -20.38 -13.53
C ALA A 177 0.50 -19.99 -12.21
N MET A 178 1.10 -18.79 -12.13
CA MET A 178 1.68 -18.29 -10.90
C MET A 178 0.65 -18.16 -9.78
N GLN A 179 -0.58 -17.67 -10.08
CA GLN A 179 -1.65 -17.57 -9.11
C GLN A 179 -2.03 -18.94 -8.54
N GLN A 180 -2.19 -19.96 -9.40
CA GLN A 180 -2.50 -21.31 -8.95
C GLN A 180 -1.43 -21.89 -8.04
N MET A 181 -0.17 -21.61 -8.33
CA MET A 181 0.94 -22.00 -7.46
C MET A 181 0.86 -21.31 -6.11
N ILE A 182 0.64 -19.98 -6.09
CA ILE A 182 0.44 -19.21 -4.85
C ILE A 182 -0.75 -19.76 -4.07
N ASP A 183 -1.92 -19.95 -4.70
CA ASP A 183 -3.12 -20.47 -4.06
C ASP A 183 -2.89 -21.88 -3.44
N SER A 184 -2.03 -22.69 -4.06
CA SER A 184 -1.70 -24.00 -3.51
C SER A 184 -0.93 -23.92 -2.19
N THR A 185 -0.05 -22.94 -2.03
CA THR A 185 0.71 -22.72 -0.80
C THR A 185 -0.16 -22.19 0.34
N GLN A 186 -1.27 -21.52 0.02
CA GLN A 186 -2.13 -20.88 1.02
C GLN A 186 -3.09 -21.84 1.74
N LYS A 187 -3.23 -23.07 1.28
CA LYS A 187 -4.17 -24.08 1.86
C LYS A 187 -3.95 -24.34 3.34
N SER A 188 -2.70 -24.28 3.81
CA SER A 188 -2.31 -24.49 5.20
C SER A 188 -2.26 -23.19 6.03
N VAL A 189 -2.34 -22.04 5.39
CA VAL A 189 -2.18 -20.72 6.04
C VAL A 189 -3.46 -20.33 6.76
N THR A 190 -3.66 -20.90 7.96
CA THR A 190 -4.86 -20.68 8.78
C THR A 190 -4.46 -20.50 10.24
N GLY A 191 -5.01 -19.49 10.90
CA GLY A 191 -4.76 -19.18 12.30
C GLY A 191 -4.85 -17.69 12.60
N ASP A 192 -4.43 -17.32 13.80
CA ASP A 192 -4.52 -15.96 14.33
C ASP A 192 -3.14 -15.32 14.48
N VAL A 193 -3.03 -14.05 14.14
CA VAL A 193 -1.83 -13.24 14.36
C VAL A 193 -2.16 -12.06 15.25
N LYS A 194 -1.49 -12.00 16.39
CA LYS A 194 -1.57 -10.85 17.30
C LYS A 194 -0.51 -9.83 16.93
N LEU A 195 -0.92 -8.60 16.73
CA LEU A 195 -0.06 -7.46 16.39
C LEU A 195 -0.18 -6.37 17.44
N LYS A 196 0.92 -5.70 17.70
CA LYS A 196 0.99 -4.47 18.50
C LYS A 196 1.40 -3.33 17.59
N LEU A 197 0.50 -2.37 17.39
CA LEU A 197 0.66 -1.23 16.50
C LEU A 197 1.04 0.00 17.32
N PHE A 198 2.15 0.65 16.97
CA PHE A 198 2.61 1.81 17.73
C PHE A 198 3.61 2.65 16.92
N LYS A 199 3.29 3.94 16.71
CA LYS A 199 4.20 4.97 16.18
C LYS A 199 5.03 4.51 14.97
N GLY A 200 4.34 4.11 13.90
CA GLY A 200 4.94 3.72 12.62
C GLY A 200 5.31 2.24 12.51
N ASN A 201 5.14 1.47 13.58
CA ASN A 201 5.52 0.06 13.61
C ASN A 201 4.37 -0.84 14.03
#